data_402cef286db6a6cdb838c52c19664aac
#
_entry.id   402cef286db6a6cdb838c52c19664aac
#
_cell.length_a   1.000
_cell.length_b   1.000
_cell.length_c   1.000
_cell.angle_alpha   90.00
_cell.angle_beta   90.00
_cell.angle_gamma   90.00
#
_symmetry.space_group_name_H-M   'P 1'
#
loop_
_entity.id
_entity.type
_entity.pdbx_description
1 polymer ?
#
loop_
_entity_poly.entity_id
_entity_poly.type
_entity_poly.pdbx_seq_one_letter_code
_entity_poly.pdbx_strand_id
1 'polypeptide(L)'
;MKILLIGEYSNVHATLAKGLRHLGHTVTVVSNGDFWKNYPRDIDVSRGKGRFCGCRLLLKIISILPKLRGYDIVQLINPMCFELEAKRIAPLYHYLRKHNGKIVLGAFGMDYYWVHENITRKPLRYSDFNIEDRLRDDSEATLYLNDWTGTDKETLNKLIAEDSDAIVAGLYEYWAIYHPVFPNKTTFIPFPIQQKQPCEDESHLSPISLFIGINTQRN
;
A
#
# COMPACT_ATOMS: atom_id res chain seq x y z
N MET A 1 -5.24 -15.07 -15.64
CA MET A 1 -4.71 -13.71 -15.84
C MET A 1 -3.29 -13.63 -15.30
N LYS A 2 -2.48 -12.71 -15.84
CA LYS A 2 -1.16 -12.35 -15.32
C LYS A 2 -1.29 -11.11 -14.45
N ILE A 3 -0.91 -11.20 -13.19
CA ILE A 3 -1.10 -10.14 -12.19
C ILE A 3 0.26 -9.75 -11.60
N LEU A 4 0.53 -8.45 -11.53
CA LEU A 4 1.73 -7.88 -10.93
C LEU A 4 1.33 -7.11 -9.67
N LEU A 5 1.93 -7.45 -8.54
CA LEU A 5 1.74 -6.78 -7.26
C LEU A 5 3.03 -6.06 -6.89
N ILE A 6 3.00 -4.73 -6.72
CA ILE A 6 4.18 -3.91 -6.46
C ILE A 6 4.08 -3.26 -5.08
N GLY A 7 5.12 -3.45 -4.28
CA GLY A 7 5.20 -3.04 -2.89
C GLY A 7 4.61 -4.07 -1.93
N GLU A 8 4.86 -3.87 -0.64
CA GLU A 8 4.33 -4.75 0.43
C GLU A 8 4.13 -3.95 1.71
N TYR A 9 2.97 -4.10 2.32
CA TYR A 9 2.69 -3.65 3.67
C TYR A 9 1.98 -4.77 4.44
N SER A 10 2.50 -5.12 5.61
CA SER A 10 1.85 -6.01 6.58
C SER A 10 1.34 -7.34 5.98
N ASN A 11 2.09 -7.92 5.03
CA ASN A 11 1.77 -9.20 4.37
C ASN A 11 0.53 -9.17 3.44
N VAL A 12 0.09 -8.01 3.02
CA VAL A 12 -1.12 -7.87 2.19
C VAL A 12 -0.90 -8.46 0.79
N HIS A 13 0.13 -8.03 0.06
CA HIS A 13 0.38 -8.52 -1.29
C HIS A 13 0.85 -9.97 -1.31
N ALA A 14 1.66 -10.40 -0.36
CA ALA A 14 2.10 -11.81 -0.29
C ALA A 14 0.92 -12.75 0.00
N THR A 15 -0.01 -12.36 0.89
CA THR A 15 -1.23 -13.13 1.16
C THR A 15 -2.18 -13.13 -0.04
N LEU A 16 -2.38 -11.97 -0.67
CA LEU A 16 -3.18 -11.84 -1.89
C LEU A 16 -2.63 -12.72 -3.02
N ALA A 17 -1.30 -12.69 -3.23
CA ALA A 17 -0.64 -13.50 -4.25
C ALA A 17 -0.88 -15.00 -4.03
N LYS A 18 -0.81 -15.46 -2.77
CA LYS A 18 -1.09 -16.86 -2.43
C LYS A 18 -2.51 -17.26 -2.81
N GLY A 19 -3.51 -16.44 -2.46
CA GLY A 19 -4.91 -16.67 -2.80
C GLY A 19 -5.16 -16.67 -4.32
N LEU A 20 -4.62 -15.66 -5.02
CA LEU A 20 -4.78 -15.55 -6.48
C LEU A 20 -4.10 -16.71 -7.23
N ARG A 21 -2.95 -17.19 -6.78
CA ARG A 21 -2.28 -18.37 -7.33
C ARG A 21 -3.11 -19.64 -7.12
N HIS A 22 -3.73 -19.78 -5.95
CA HIS A 22 -4.65 -20.89 -5.66
C HIS A 22 -5.86 -20.90 -6.62
N LEU A 23 -6.32 -19.72 -7.05
CA LEU A 23 -7.37 -19.53 -8.05
C LEU A 23 -6.88 -19.71 -9.51
N GLY A 24 -5.63 -20.17 -9.73
CA GLY A 24 -5.08 -20.43 -11.05
C GLY A 24 -4.54 -19.21 -11.80
N HIS A 25 -4.31 -18.07 -11.12
CA HIS A 25 -3.69 -16.90 -11.75
C HIS A 25 -2.16 -16.95 -11.67
N THR A 26 -1.49 -16.40 -12.69
CA THR A 26 -0.04 -16.19 -12.67
C THR A 26 0.24 -14.87 -11.96
N VAL A 27 0.87 -14.89 -10.79
CA VAL A 27 1.10 -13.68 -9.96
C VAL A 27 2.59 -13.48 -9.73
N THR A 28 3.05 -12.27 -9.94
CA THR A 28 4.41 -11.82 -9.60
C THR A 28 4.36 -10.75 -8.53
N VAL A 29 5.08 -10.94 -7.43
CA VAL A 29 5.23 -9.97 -6.33
C VAL A 29 6.60 -9.31 -6.43
N VAL A 30 6.61 -7.98 -6.50
CA VAL A 30 7.83 -7.16 -6.53
C VAL A 30 7.82 -6.25 -5.33
N SER A 31 8.65 -6.49 -4.34
CA SER A 31 8.64 -5.71 -3.10
C SER A 31 9.99 -5.73 -2.37
N ASN A 32 10.10 -4.93 -1.32
CA ASN A 32 11.18 -5.00 -0.34
C ASN A 32 10.87 -5.97 0.82
N GLY A 33 9.71 -6.64 0.80
CA GLY A 33 9.26 -7.55 1.84
C GLY A 33 8.83 -6.87 3.14
N ASP A 34 8.50 -5.57 3.12
CA ASP A 34 8.16 -4.77 4.30
C ASP A 34 9.30 -4.76 5.33
N PHE A 35 10.50 -4.41 4.84
CA PHE A 35 11.73 -4.25 5.62
C PHE A 35 12.15 -5.52 6.39
N TRP A 36 12.28 -5.42 7.72
CA TRP A 36 12.74 -6.49 8.61
C TRP A 36 11.76 -7.68 8.68
N LYS A 37 10.48 -7.47 8.34
CA LYS A 37 9.45 -8.53 8.34
C LYS A 37 9.69 -9.57 7.25
N ASN A 38 10.39 -9.18 6.16
CA ASN A 38 10.88 -10.05 5.10
C ASN A 38 9.82 -10.97 4.48
N TYR A 39 8.63 -10.43 4.17
CA TYR A 39 7.55 -11.19 3.55
C TYR A 39 7.94 -11.77 2.18
N PRO A 40 7.32 -12.90 1.77
CA PRO A 40 7.61 -13.56 0.50
C PRO A 40 7.39 -12.65 -0.72
N ARG A 41 8.31 -12.73 -1.68
CA ARG A 41 8.28 -12.00 -2.94
C ARG A 41 9.03 -12.76 -4.03
N ASP A 42 8.68 -12.51 -5.29
CA ASP A 42 9.35 -13.13 -6.44
C ASP A 42 10.55 -12.31 -6.90
N ILE A 43 10.42 -10.97 -6.86
CA ILE A 43 11.49 -10.04 -7.21
C ILE A 43 11.74 -9.11 -6.03
N ASP A 44 12.92 -9.24 -5.45
CA ASP A 44 13.36 -8.37 -4.36
C ASP A 44 13.83 -7.02 -4.90
N VAL A 45 13.27 -5.93 -4.37
CA VAL A 45 13.65 -4.55 -4.65
C VAL A 45 13.99 -3.78 -3.36
N SER A 46 14.53 -4.49 -2.38
CA SER A 46 15.00 -3.88 -1.13
C SER A 46 16.13 -2.89 -1.40
N ARG A 47 16.07 -1.78 -0.68
CA ARG A 47 17.12 -0.77 -0.71
C ARG A 47 18.29 -1.24 0.16
N GLY A 48 19.45 -1.40 -0.44
CA GLY A 48 20.69 -1.73 0.27
C GLY A 48 21.16 -0.60 1.18
N LYS A 49 22.22 -0.86 1.95
CA LYS A 49 22.89 0.14 2.80
C LYS A 49 23.98 0.90 2.02
N GLY A 50 24.32 2.11 2.48
CA GLY A 50 25.44 2.91 1.99
C GLY A 50 25.04 4.11 1.12
N ARG A 51 26.04 4.97 0.84
CA ARG A 51 25.85 6.30 0.23
C ARG A 51 25.12 6.29 -1.13
N PHE A 52 25.28 5.25 -1.93
CA PHE A 52 24.68 5.14 -3.28
C PHE A 52 23.52 4.15 -3.37
N CYS A 53 22.94 3.77 -2.22
CA CYS A 53 21.88 2.76 -2.16
C CYS A 53 20.65 3.11 -3.02
N GLY A 54 20.23 4.37 -3.06
CA GLY A 54 19.10 4.81 -3.89
C GLY A 54 19.39 4.72 -5.40
N CYS A 55 20.61 5.07 -5.83
CA CYS A 55 21.00 4.92 -7.24
C CYS A 55 21.09 3.45 -7.65
N ARG A 56 21.65 2.59 -6.80
CA ARG A 56 21.69 1.14 -7.04
C ARG A 56 20.31 0.53 -7.15
N LEU A 57 19.40 0.94 -6.25
CA LEU A 57 18.01 0.50 -6.31
C LEU A 57 17.33 0.95 -7.61
N LEU A 58 17.50 2.22 -8.00
CA LEU A 58 16.95 2.74 -9.27
C LEU A 58 17.47 1.95 -10.46
N LEU A 59 18.78 1.70 -10.54
CA LEU A 59 19.38 0.89 -11.61
C LEU A 59 18.84 -0.55 -11.60
N LYS A 60 18.67 -1.16 -10.43
CA LYS A 60 18.05 -2.48 -10.27
C LYS A 60 16.62 -2.48 -10.81
N ILE A 61 15.80 -1.48 -10.44
CA ILE A 61 14.43 -1.38 -10.92
C ILE A 61 14.40 -1.18 -12.44
N ILE A 62 15.24 -0.30 -12.98
CA ILE A 62 15.35 -0.09 -14.44
C ILE A 62 15.71 -1.40 -15.16
N SER A 63 16.64 -2.17 -14.62
CA SER A 63 17.08 -3.45 -15.22
C SER A 63 15.98 -4.52 -15.26
N ILE A 64 15.01 -4.47 -14.35
CA ILE A 64 13.88 -5.41 -14.31
C ILE A 64 12.64 -4.90 -15.05
N LEU A 65 12.58 -3.64 -15.48
CA LEU A 65 11.41 -3.09 -16.20
C LEU A 65 10.92 -3.97 -17.36
N PRO A 66 11.78 -4.59 -18.20
CA PRO A 66 11.31 -5.50 -19.24
C PRO A 66 10.54 -6.72 -18.72
N LYS A 67 10.75 -7.11 -17.46
CA LYS A 67 10.02 -8.19 -16.79
C LYS A 67 8.68 -7.74 -16.19
N LEU A 68 8.48 -6.42 -16.04
CA LEU A 68 7.28 -5.81 -15.44
C LEU A 68 6.27 -5.35 -16.50
N ARG A 69 6.23 -6.00 -17.67
CA ARG A 69 5.31 -5.68 -18.77
C ARG A 69 4.48 -6.89 -19.18
N GLY A 70 3.32 -6.62 -19.81
CA GLY A 70 2.43 -7.64 -20.34
C GLY A 70 1.61 -8.33 -19.25
N TYR A 71 1.32 -7.63 -18.16
CA TYR A 71 0.38 -8.06 -17.14
C TYR A 71 -1.01 -7.53 -17.46
N ASP A 72 -2.03 -8.34 -17.17
CA ASP A 72 -3.43 -7.94 -17.33
C ASP A 72 -3.81 -6.89 -16.27
N ILE A 73 -3.28 -7.08 -15.05
CA ILE A 73 -3.51 -6.18 -13.89
C ILE A 73 -2.19 -5.92 -13.19
N VAL A 74 -1.97 -4.66 -12.85
CA VAL A 74 -0.89 -4.21 -11.94
C VAL A 74 -1.53 -3.56 -10.74
N GLN A 75 -1.26 -4.04 -9.53
CA GLN A 75 -1.69 -3.41 -8.29
C GLN A 75 -0.48 -2.81 -7.57
N LEU A 76 -0.59 -1.52 -7.24
CA LEU A 76 0.37 -0.81 -6.40
C LEU A 76 -0.12 -0.86 -4.96
N ILE A 77 0.75 -1.17 -4.01
CA ILE A 77 0.38 -1.21 -2.57
C ILE A 77 0.01 0.19 -2.05
N ASN A 78 0.64 1.22 -2.61
CA ASN A 78 0.56 2.63 -2.23
C ASN A 78 1.22 3.46 -3.35
N PRO A 79 1.00 4.77 -3.48
CA PRO A 79 1.72 5.60 -4.45
C PRO A 79 3.24 5.52 -4.31
N MET A 80 3.75 5.38 -3.09
CA MET A 80 5.18 5.18 -2.81
C MET A 80 5.57 3.69 -2.82
N CYS A 81 5.22 2.98 -3.90
CA CYS A 81 5.40 1.53 -4.03
C CYS A 81 6.86 1.04 -4.13
N PHE A 82 7.81 1.96 -4.26
CA PHE A 82 9.25 1.71 -4.23
C PHE A 82 9.93 2.63 -3.21
N GLU A 83 11.05 2.19 -2.61
CA GLU A 83 11.88 3.01 -1.69
C GLU A 83 12.72 4.06 -2.45
N LEU A 84 12.06 4.84 -3.31
CA LEU A 84 12.64 5.91 -4.12
C LEU A 84 11.94 7.24 -3.83
N GLU A 85 12.57 8.33 -4.21
CA GLU A 85 11.93 9.66 -4.23
C GLU A 85 10.75 9.67 -5.22
N ALA A 86 9.66 10.35 -4.89
CA ALA A 86 8.43 10.39 -5.69
C ALA A 86 8.67 10.77 -7.16
N LYS A 87 9.54 11.77 -7.41
CA LYS A 87 9.93 12.19 -8.77
C LYS A 87 10.62 11.09 -9.60
N ARG A 88 11.21 10.08 -8.94
CA ARG A 88 11.80 8.92 -9.61
C ARG A 88 10.79 7.79 -9.82
N ILE A 89 9.72 7.75 -9.02
CA ILE A 89 8.63 6.78 -9.20
C ILE A 89 7.72 7.17 -10.36
N ALA A 90 7.45 8.46 -10.58
CA ALA A 90 6.57 8.92 -11.64
C ALA A 90 6.91 8.36 -13.03
N PRO A 91 8.17 8.41 -13.54
CA PRO A 91 8.50 7.81 -14.84
C PRO A 91 8.38 6.27 -14.84
N LEU A 92 8.61 5.59 -13.71
CA LEU A 92 8.40 4.16 -13.58
C LEU A 92 6.90 3.82 -13.66
N TYR A 93 6.06 4.63 -13.01
CA TYR A 93 4.60 4.50 -13.11
C TYR A 93 4.11 4.66 -14.56
N HIS A 94 4.56 5.69 -15.28
CA HIS A 94 4.22 5.87 -16.68
C HIS A 94 4.67 4.68 -17.56
N TYR A 95 5.82 4.09 -17.26
CA TYR A 95 6.24 2.86 -17.94
C TYR A 95 5.27 1.71 -17.66
N LEU A 96 4.88 1.48 -16.41
CA LEU A 96 3.93 0.43 -16.03
C LEU A 96 2.59 0.64 -16.72
N ARG A 97 2.07 1.88 -16.71
CA ARG A 97 0.80 2.24 -17.35
C ARG A 97 0.81 1.97 -18.86
N LYS A 98 1.91 2.29 -19.52
CA LYS A 98 2.05 2.12 -20.98
C LYS A 98 2.13 0.66 -21.40
N HIS A 99 2.70 -0.23 -20.57
CA HIS A 99 3.07 -1.59 -20.99
C HIS A 99 2.23 -2.70 -20.35
N ASN A 100 1.19 -2.35 -19.60
CA ASN A 100 0.29 -3.29 -18.94
C ASN A 100 -1.19 -2.94 -19.18
N GLY A 101 -2.07 -3.80 -18.74
CA GLY A 101 -3.51 -3.58 -18.84
C GLY A 101 -4.04 -2.60 -17.79
N LYS A 102 -4.79 -3.10 -16.81
CA LYS A 102 -5.39 -2.28 -15.75
C LYS A 102 -4.39 -1.96 -14.64
N ILE A 103 -4.43 -0.71 -14.17
CA ILE A 103 -3.70 -0.28 -12.98
C ILE A 103 -4.68 -0.12 -11.81
N VAL A 104 -4.36 -0.74 -10.69
CA VAL A 104 -5.13 -0.65 -9.44
C VAL A 104 -4.26 0.00 -8.38
N LEU A 105 -4.76 1.06 -7.76
CA LEU A 105 -4.12 1.68 -6.60
C LEU A 105 -4.65 1.04 -5.32
N GLY A 106 -3.75 0.56 -4.46
CA GLY A 106 -4.05 0.20 -3.08
C GLY A 106 -4.00 1.44 -2.18
N ALA A 107 -5.12 1.74 -1.54
CA ALA A 107 -5.19 2.71 -0.45
C ALA A 107 -4.96 1.96 0.87
N PHE A 108 -3.69 1.67 1.18
CA PHE A 108 -3.30 0.73 2.24
C PHE A 108 -2.33 1.34 3.25
N GLY A 109 -2.19 2.65 3.30
CA GLY A 109 -1.30 3.30 4.24
C GLY A 109 -1.32 4.81 4.09
N MET A 110 -0.36 5.46 4.77
CA MET A 110 -0.18 6.91 4.74
C MET A 110 0.08 7.38 3.31
N ASP A 111 -0.71 8.37 2.86
CA ASP A 111 -0.57 9.02 1.56
C ASP A 111 -1.16 10.45 1.60
N TYR A 112 -1.11 11.16 0.46
CA TYR A 112 -1.63 12.53 0.37
C TYR A 112 -3.12 12.60 0.71
N TYR A 113 -3.96 11.72 0.17
CA TYR A 113 -5.41 11.77 0.42
C TYR A 113 -5.74 11.46 1.87
N TRP A 114 -5.01 10.52 2.50
CA TRP A 114 -5.13 10.24 3.92
C TRP A 114 -4.85 11.50 4.76
N VAL A 115 -3.76 12.19 4.48
CA VAL A 115 -3.38 13.42 5.18
C VAL A 115 -4.39 14.53 4.92
N HIS A 116 -4.63 14.85 3.65
CA HIS A 116 -5.45 15.99 3.22
C HIS A 116 -6.90 15.89 3.70
N GLU A 117 -7.54 14.73 3.55
CA GLU A 117 -8.94 14.57 3.89
C GLU A 117 -9.19 14.55 5.41
N ASN A 118 -8.26 13.98 6.18
CA ASN A 118 -8.36 14.03 7.64
C ASN A 118 -8.13 15.44 8.21
N ILE A 119 -7.41 16.30 7.52
CA ILE A 119 -7.22 17.70 7.94
C ILE A 119 -8.38 18.59 7.50
N THR A 120 -8.87 18.41 6.28
CA THR A 120 -9.89 19.28 5.67
C THR A 120 -11.31 18.86 6.00
N ARG A 121 -11.67 17.65 5.61
CA ARG A 121 -13.04 17.11 5.70
C ARG A 121 -13.31 16.35 7.00
N LYS A 122 -12.26 15.81 7.63
CA LYS A 122 -12.30 15.07 8.90
C LYS A 122 -13.38 13.97 8.89
N PRO A 123 -13.32 13.03 7.94
CA PRO A 123 -14.37 11.98 7.81
C PRO A 123 -14.37 10.99 8.97
N LEU A 124 -13.28 10.95 9.74
CA LEU A 124 -13.11 10.10 10.90
C LEU A 124 -13.13 10.95 12.17
N ARG A 125 -13.82 10.47 13.21
CA ARG A 125 -13.85 11.12 14.52
C ARG A 125 -12.47 11.20 15.16
N TYR A 126 -11.64 10.18 14.92
CA TYR A 126 -10.26 10.09 15.40
C TYR A 126 -9.35 9.62 14.26
N SER A 127 -8.26 10.34 14.05
CA SER A 127 -7.23 9.97 13.08
C SER A 127 -5.84 10.38 13.57
N ASP A 128 -4.83 10.16 12.73
CA ASP A 128 -3.47 10.66 12.98
C ASP A 128 -3.41 12.21 13.00
N PHE A 129 -4.46 12.91 12.52
CA PHE A 129 -4.50 14.35 12.31
C PHE A 129 -5.59 15.07 13.10
N ASN A 130 -6.59 14.37 13.65
CA ASN A 130 -7.68 15.00 14.40
C ASN A 130 -8.16 14.12 15.56
N ILE A 131 -8.67 14.80 16.57
CA ILE A 131 -9.47 14.26 17.66
C ILE A 131 -10.78 15.02 17.62
N GLU A 132 -11.86 14.35 17.23
CA GLU A 132 -13.14 14.98 16.91
C GLU A 132 -12.96 16.13 15.89
N ASP A 133 -13.42 17.31 16.16
CA ASP A 133 -13.30 18.49 15.28
C ASP A 133 -11.94 19.22 15.42
N ARG A 134 -11.16 18.90 16.44
CA ARG A 134 -9.89 19.55 16.71
C ARG A 134 -8.77 18.87 15.93
N LEU A 135 -7.96 19.67 15.22
CA LEU A 135 -6.73 19.16 14.60
C LEU A 135 -5.66 18.90 15.68
N ARG A 136 -4.88 17.87 15.46
CA ARG A 136 -3.67 17.58 16.24
C ARG A 136 -2.55 18.52 15.81
N ASP A 137 -1.78 18.97 16.79
CA ASP A 137 -0.64 19.88 16.63
C ASP A 137 0.69 19.25 17.11
N ASP A 138 0.68 17.92 17.30
CA ASP A 138 1.88 17.20 17.69
C ASP A 138 2.89 17.08 16.54
N SER A 139 4.13 16.71 16.91
CA SER A 139 5.24 16.64 15.98
C SER A 139 5.04 15.61 14.87
N GLU A 140 4.33 14.50 15.15
CA GLU A 140 4.09 13.43 14.18
C GLU A 140 3.08 13.89 13.12
N ALA A 141 1.95 14.49 13.52
CA ALA A 141 0.97 15.05 12.59
C ALA A 141 1.61 16.13 11.69
N THR A 142 2.43 17.02 12.28
CA THR A 142 3.16 18.06 11.54
C THR A 142 4.16 17.45 10.54
N LEU A 143 4.88 16.41 10.94
CA LEU A 143 5.84 15.72 10.08
C LEU A 143 5.15 15.14 8.83
N TYR A 144 4.06 14.40 9.00
CA TYR A 144 3.32 13.83 7.88
C TYR A 144 2.68 14.90 6.99
N LEU A 145 2.15 15.97 7.58
CA LEU A 145 1.62 17.11 6.82
C LEU A 145 2.68 17.70 5.89
N ASN A 146 3.86 17.99 6.41
CA ASN A 146 4.96 18.57 5.63
C ASN A 146 5.53 17.57 4.59
N ASP A 147 5.49 16.28 4.85
CA ASP A 147 6.01 15.24 3.97
C ASP A 147 5.08 14.98 2.77
N TRP A 148 3.76 15.15 2.94
CA TRP A 148 2.78 14.83 1.92
C TRP A 148 2.13 16.05 1.24
N THR A 149 2.16 17.23 1.83
CA THR A 149 1.50 18.43 1.29
C THR A 149 2.51 19.38 0.66
N GLY A 150 2.23 19.88 -0.55
CA GLY A 150 3.12 20.77 -1.30
C GLY A 150 4.39 20.09 -1.82
N THR A 151 4.41 18.76 -1.92
CA THR A 151 5.60 17.97 -2.24
C THR A 151 5.45 17.14 -3.52
N ASP A 152 6.56 16.54 -3.98
CA ASP A 152 6.54 15.56 -5.08
C ASP A 152 5.66 14.33 -4.76
N LYS A 153 5.47 13.99 -3.47
CA LYS A 153 4.59 12.88 -3.06
C LYS A 153 3.12 13.19 -3.30
N GLU A 154 2.68 14.43 -3.03
CA GLU A 154 1.34 14.88 -3.39
C GLU A 154 1.11 14.76 -4.89
N THR A 155 2.04 15.31 -5.70
CA THR A 155 1.95 15.28 -7.15
C THR A 155 1.87 13.85 -7.68
N LEU A 156 2.71 12.94 -7.16
CA LEU A 156 2.70 11.53 -7.54
C LEU A 156 1.40 10.84 -7.13
N ASN A 157 0.90 11.07 -5.92
CA ASN A 157 -0.33 10.44 -5.45
C ASN A 157 -1.54 10.88 -6.28
N LYS A 158 -1.66 12.18 -6.58
CA LYS A 158 -2.71 12.71 -7.45
C LYS A 158 -2.64 12.06 -8.83
N LEU A 159 -1.46 12.06 -9.46
CA LEU A 159 -1.24 11.41 -10.75
C LEU A 159 -1.73 9.96 -10.76
N ILE A 160 -1.29 9.15 -9.79
CA ILE A 160 -1.62 7.72 -9.74
C ILE A 160 -3.10 7.52 -9.42
N ALA A 161 -3.65 8.27 -8.45
CA ALA A 161 -5.05 8.13 -8.07
C ALA A 161 -6.00 8.54 -9.21
N GLU A 162 -5.68 9.58 -9.97
CA GLU A 162 -6.50 10.05 -11.10
C GLU A 162 -6.41 9.10 -12.31
N ASP A 163 -5.22 8.60 -12.63
CA ASP A 163 -4.97 7.78 -13.82
C ASP A 163 -5.27 6.28 -13.61
N SER A 164 -5.30 5.77 -12.37
CA SER A 164 -5.61 4.36 -12.10
C SER A 164 -7.03 3.98 -12.52
N ASP A 165 -7.20 2.73 -12.97
CA ASP A 165 -8.52 2.19 -13.39
C ASP A 165 -9.43 1.88 -12.21
N ALA A 166 -8.85 1.55 -11.05
CA ALA A 166 -9.57 1.28 -9.80
C ALA A 166 -8.71 1.61 -8.58
N ILE A 167 -9.39 1.88 -7.47
CA ILE A 167 -8.77 2.07 -6.16
C ILE A 167 -9.39 1.05 -5.21
N VAL A 168 -8.55 0.29 -4.53
CA VAL A 168 -8.98 -0.67 -3.50
C VAL A 168 -8.63 -0.12 -2.14
N ALA A 169 -9.62 0.04 -1.29
CA ALA A 169 -9.44 0.40 0.11
C ALA A 169 -9.53 -0.86 0.98
N GLY A 170 -8.44 -1.17 1.71
CA GLY A 170 -8.33 -2.39 2.52
C GLY A 170 -9.00 -2.29 3.89
N LEU A 171 -9.16 -1.07 4.41
CA LEU A 171 -9.85 -0.75 5.64
C LEU A 171 -10.93 0.30 5.37
N TYR A 172 -11.97 0.30 6.22
CA TYR A 172 -13.08 1.26 6.11
C TYR A 172 -12.59 2.71 6.16
N GLU A 173 -11.59 3.00 6.96
CA GLU A 173 -11.01 4.32 7.11
C GLU A 173 -10.42 4.84 5.79
N TYR A 174 -9.72 4.01 5.02
CA TYR A 174 -9.23 4.39 3.68
C TYR A 174 -10.39 4.54 2.68
N TRP A 175 -11.42 3.71 2.77
CA TRP A 175 -12.61 3.86 1.95
C TRP A 175 -13.32 5.18 2.22
N ALA A 176 -13.50 5.58 3.50
CA ALA A 176 -14.11 6.84 3.89
C ALA A 176 -13.35 8.08 3.37
N ILE A 177 -12.04 7.93 3.13
CA ILE A 177 -11.16 8.93 2.53
C ILE A 177 -11.33 8.99 1.00
N TYR A 178 -11.13 7.86 0.34
CA TYR A 178 -11.01 7.81 -1.11
C TYR A 178 -12.33 7.80 -1.87
N HIS A 179 -13.36 7.14 -1.34
CA HIS A 179 -14.64 6.98 -2.02
C HIS A 179 -15.35 8.33 -2.32
N PRO A 180 -15.38 9.33 -1.43
CA PRO A 180 -16.00 10.61 -1.75
C PRO A 180 -15.24 11.42 -2.81
N VAL A 181 -13.92 11.20 -2.95
CA VAL A 181 -13.10 11.86 -3.97
C VAL A 181 -13.19 11.13 -5.32
N PHE A 182 -13.23 9.79 -5.28
CA PHE A 182 -13.25 8.91 -6.46
C PHE A 182 -14.39 7.89 -6.39
N PRO A 183 -15.68 8.31 -6.38
CA PRO A 183 -16.81 7.40 -6.11
C PRO A 183 -16.96 6.28 -7.13
N ASN A 184 -16.60 6.55 -8.40
CA ASN A 184 -16.82 5.61 -9.50
C ASN A 184 -15.74 4.52 -9.63
N LYS A 185 -14.63 4.63 -8.89
CA LYS A 185 -13.52 3.67 -9.00
C LYS A 185 -12.96 3.19 -7.67
N THR A 186 -13.49 3.67 -6.53
CA THR A 186 -13.09 3.20 -5.20
C THR A 186 -14.01 2.09 -4.71
N THR A 187 -13.42 0.95 -4.39
CA THR A 187 -14.13 -0.21 -3.84
C THR A 187 -13.51 -0.61 -2.50
N PHE A 188 -14.36 -0.89 -1.52
CA PHE A 188 -13.92 -1.46 -0.25
C PHE A 188 -13.75 -2.97 -0.40
N ILE A 189 -12.54 -3.46 -0.28
CA ILE A 189 -12.18 -4.88 -0.28
C ILE A 189 -11.26 -5.11 0.92
N PRO A 190 -11.73 -5.81 1.97
CA PRO A 190 -10.94 -6.06 3.17
C PRO A 190 -9.60 -6.73 2.86
N PHE A 191 -8.59 -6.45 3.69
CA PHE A 191 -7.30 -7.10 3.55
C PHE A 191 -7.43 -8.63 3.52
N PRO A 192 -6.67 -9.30 2.64
CA PRO A 192 -6.70 -10.76 2.55
C PRO A 192 -6.14 -11.37 3.85
N ILE A 193 -6.82 -12.37 4.35
CA ILE A 193 -6.37 -13.15 5.50
C ILE A 193 -6.15 -14.62 5.08
N GLN A 194 -5.17 -15.27 5.69
CA GLN A 194 -5.01 -16.70 5.56
C GLN A 194 -5.82 -17.39 6.63
N GLN A 195 -6.85 -18.13 6.24
CA GLN A 195 -7.59 -18.98 7.15
C GLN A 195 -6.67 -20.12 7.61
N LYS A 196 -6.43 -20.22 8.91
CA LYS A 196 -5.87 -21.43 9.50
C LYS A 196 -6.95 -22.50 9.52
N GLN A 197 -6.61 -23.74 9.19
CA GLN A 197 -7.51 -24.84 9.47
C GLN A 197 -7.79 -24.88 10.97
N PRO A 198 -9.02 -25.16 11.40
CA PRO A 198 -9.31 -25.37 12.82
C PRO A 198 -8.32 -26.42 13.36
N CYS A 199 -7.76 -26.16 14.53
CA CYS A 199 -7.03 -27.20 15.24
C CYS A 199 -8.04 -28.28 15.62
N GLU A 200 -7.81 -29.52 15.24
CA GLU A 200 -8.73 -30.64 15.54
C GLU A 200 -8.82 -30.94 17.06
N ASP A 201 -8.07 -30.24 17.88
CA ASP A 201 -7.95 -30.44 19.35
C ASP A 201 -8.79 -29.47 20.21
N GLU A 202 -9.89 -28.91 19.72
CA GLU A 202 -10.79 -28.09 20.56
C GLU A 202 -11.81 -28.95 21.36
N SER A 203 -11.38 -30.03 21.99
CA SER A 203 -12.22 -30.76 22.96
C SER A 203 -12.23 -30.16 24.36
N HIS A 204 -11.51 -29.09 24.59
CA HIS A 204 -11.53 -28.37 25.88
C HIS A 204 -12.07 -26.97 25.70
N LEU A 205 -13.18 -26.66 26.36
CA LEU A 205 -13.69 -25.32 26.58
C LEU A 205 -12.63 -24.50 27.33
N SER A 206 -11.66 -24.01 26.59
CA SER A 206 -10.69 -23.04 27.10
C SER A 206 -11.41 -21.71 27.35
N PRO A 207 -11.12 -20.99 28.42
CA PRO A 207 -11.67 -19.65 28.61
C PRO A 207 -11.34 -18.78 27.42
N ILE A 208 -12.27 -17.91 27.04
CA ILE A 208 -12.07 -16.96 25.94
C ILE A 208 -10.87 -16.10 26.28
N SER A 209 -9.80 -16.22 25.50
CA SER A 209 -8.62 -15.36 25.61
C SER A 209 -8.78 -14.17 24.68
N LEU A 210 -8.89 -12.97 25.24
CA LEU A 210 -8.89 -11.73 24.48
C LEU A 210 -7.44 -11.26 24.32
N PHE A 211 -6.97 -11.19 23.07
CA PHE A 211 -5.67 -10.61 22.75
C PHE A 211 -5.84 -9.15 22.30
N ILE A 212 -5.29 -8.22 23.07
CA ILE A 212 -5.27 -6.79 22.73
C ILE A 212 -3.85 -6.45 22.32
N GLY A 213 -3.66 -6.18 21.02
CA GLY A 213 -2.41 -5.65 20.50
C GLY A 213 -2.38 -4.13 20.67
N ILE A 214 -1.42 -3.61 21.45
CA ILE A 214 -1.19 -2.17 21.60
C ILE A 214 0.06 -1.80 20.79
N ASN A 215 -0.08 -0.87 19.86
CA ASN A 215 1.07 -0.29 19.18
C ASN A 215 1.64 0.84 20.02
N THR A 216 2.75 0.58 20.71
CA THR A 216 3.41 1.54 21.62
C THR A 216 4.12 2.69 20.89
N GLN A 217 4.22 2.65 19.58
CA GLN A 217 4.82 3.74 18.79
C GLN A 217 3.87 4.92 18.55
N ARG A 218 2.61 4.83 18.99
CA ARG A 218 1.58 5.88 18.84
C ARG A 218 1.20 6.57 20.16
N ASN A 219 2.02 6.45 21.19
CA ASN A 219 1.83 7.20 22.46
C ASN A 219 2.66 8.47 22.48
#